data_0b1a4e1e574916421f6b8582e2df70c9
#
_entry.id   0b1a4e1e574916421f6b8582e2df70c9
#
_cell.length_a   1.000
_cell.length_b   1.000
_cell.length_c   1.000
_cell.angle_alpha   90.00
_cell.angle_beta   90.00
_cell.angle_gamma   90.00
#
_symmetry.space_group_name_H-M   'P 1'
#
loop_
_entity.id
_entity.type
_entity.pdbx_description
1 polymer ?
#
loop_
_entity_poly.entity_id
_entity_poly.type
_entity_poly.pdbx_seq_one_letter_code
_entity_poly.pdbx_strand_id
1 'polypeptide(L)'
;MVSGIQPEASQGLRPGGLPEGIRAAIYAVAFAVALSTWFIEIRAPLWLDETVSMFLIKGGWAGIMSRQVWPDAPAYSCLLWLWTKVMGTGEFMLRISSVLPMLAAVYLLYRAARELFDQDVAVIAAIVFCLHPIIIFAAIDVRPYAFAALVINATILTLVLLRHNHSNWLAALFGFLAASIVEFQLLFAAILPALAVCFIASKIGDRKTLWRQLGIALVVFTLAFLPAIPRLQYMMHTSGTHVFSEAPRLLQLVSTITVRGLVIILVVFVLVAAARRSLDLRNHEGQWTVLLCISLALVPLLILYGLSVGTSIHVFVPRYRLVAVPGIALCWGLVVSWMNSRTLRLLFCAALVVVAACVCFTAASFHRHMYSWKDALAFAEKNASVDNAPVLICSDIPEADHMRMPVGAAIEETGILPPLSYYKLTVPVAPLPRTLNEETIRAGSMFLQQQAERRFLAMAFVESYGTLDWLAKAAGASHTVHELGVFDGVKVLEFVPR
;
A
#
# COMPACT_ATOMS: atom_id res chain seq x y z
N MET A 1 -70.84 -4.86 7.50
CA MET A 1 -70.24 -5.73 6.51
C MET A 1 -70.07 -4.95 5.22
N VAL A 2 -68.92 -4.39 4.94
CA VAL A 2 -68.51 -3.93 3.61
C VAL A 2 -67.06 -4.33 3.48
N SER A 3 -66.80 -5.34 2.67
CA SER A 3 -65.49 -5.86 2.35
C SER A 3 -64.75 -4.89 1.45
N GLY A 4 -63.69 -4.26 1.98
CA GLY A 4 -62.77 -3.45 1.21
C GLY A 4 -61.87 -4.37 0.36
N ILE A 5 -62.07 -4.37 -0.93
CA ILE A 5 -61.17 -4.96 -1.94
C ILE A 5 -59.96 -4.01 -2.00
N GLN A 6 -58.80 -4.50 -1.52
CA GLN A 6 -57.52 -3.85 -1.83
C GLN A 6 -57.25 -4.05 -3.32
N PRO A 7 -56.86 -3.01 -4.07
CA PRO A 7 -56.40 -3.20 -5.43
C PRO A 7 -55.03 -3.91 -5.41
N GLU A 8 -54.97 -5.08 -5.99
CA GLU A 8 -53.73 -5.74 -6.36
C GLU A 8 -52.86 -4.74 -7.15
N ALA A 9 -51.73 -4.36 -6.53
CA ALA A 9 -50.74 -3.57 -7.21
C ALA A 9 -50.23 -4.37 -8.41
N SER A 10 -50.70 -3.98 -9.59
CA SER A 10 -50.22 -4.48 -10.86
C SER A 10 -48.67 -4.32 -10.89
N GLN A 11 -47.95 -5.40 -10.68
CA GLN A 11 -46.56 -5.49 -11.02
C GLN A 11 -46.43 -5.36 -12.54
N GLY A 12 -46.49 -4.14 -13.03
CA GLY A 12 -46.18 -3.82 -14.41
C GLY A 12 -44.78 -4.30 -14.74
N LEU A 13 -44.71 -5.36 -15.51
CA LEU A 13 -43.53 -5.80 -16.21
C LEU A 13 -42.90 -4.60 -16.93
N ARG A 14 -41.86 -4.01 -16.35
CA ARG A 14 -41.07 -2.97 -17.03
C ARG A 14 -40.34 -3.68 -18.19
N PRO A 15 -40.62 -3.31 -19.46
CA PRO A 15 -40.04 -4.01 -20.59
C PRO A 15 -38.53 -3.78 -20.64
N GLY A 16 -37.75 -4.86 -20.76
CA GLY A 16 -36.39 -4.83 -21.30
C GLY A 16 -35.22 -4.96 -20.34
N GLY A 17 -35.39 -5.36 -19.07
CA GLY A 17 -34.26 -5.62 -18.17
C GLY A 17 -33.82 -7.10 -18.19
N LEU A 18 -32.51 -7.36 -18.19
CA LEU A 18 -31.99 -8.71 -17.97
C LEU A 18 -32.53 -9.30 -16.65
N PRO A 19 -32.84 -10.61 -16.61
CA PRO A 19 -33.22 -11.30 -15.39
C PRO A 19 -32.21 -11.07 -14.26
N GLU A 20 -32.72 -10.97 -13.03
CA GLU A 20 -31.86 -10.64 -11.87
C GLU A 20 -30.70 -11.62 -11.68
N GLY A 21 -30.93 -12.90 -11.92
CA GLY A 21 -29.89 -13.92 -11.86
C GLY A 21 -28.76 -13.72 -12.89
N ILE A 22 -29.11 -13.32 -14.12
CA ILE A 22 -28.09 -13.04 -15.16
C ILE A 22 -27.26 -11.80 -14.77
N ARG A 23 -27.92 -10.77 -14.25
CA ARG A 23 -27.23 -9.56 -13.77
C ARG A 23 -26.27 -9.86 -12.63
N ALA A 24 -26.72 -10.62 -11.64
CA ALA A 24 -25.89 -11.04 -10.52
C ALA A 24 -24.68 -11.88 -10.99
N ALA A 25 -24.89 -12.76 -11.97
CA ALA A 25 -23.80 -13.55 -12.56
C ALA A 25 -22.76 -12.66 -13.28
N ILE A 26 -23.19 -11.64 -14.03
CA ILE A 26 -22.28 -10.70 -14.70
C ILE A 26 -21.41 -9.95 -13.65
N TYR A 27 -22.02 -9.43 -12.59
CA TYR A 27 -21.29 -8.76 -11.54
C TYR A 27 -20.34 -9.71 -10.78
N ALA A 28 -20.75 -10.93 -10.51
CA ALA A 28 -19.90 -11.93 -9.86
C ALA A 28 -18.68 -12.29 -10.72
N VAL A 29 -18.88 -12.47 -12.03
CA VAL A 29 -17.78 -12.73 -12.98
C VAL A 29 -16.84 -11.51 -13.03
N ALA A 30 -17.37 -10.29 -13.14
CA ALA A 30 -16.57 -9.07 -13.16
C ALA A 30 -15.74 -8.90 -11.88
N PHE A 31 -16.34 -9.20 -10.73
CA PHE A 31 -15.64 -9.16 -9.44
C PHE A 31 -14.56 -10.25 -9.35
N ALA A 32 -14.85 -11.47 -9.78
CA ALA A 32 -13.88 -12.57 -9.81
C ALA A 32 -12.68 -12.25 -10.71
N VAL A 33 -12.93 -11.67 -11.90
CA VAL A 33 -11.87 -11.23 -12.82
C VAL A 33 -11.05 -10.09 -12.17
N ALA A 34 -11.69 -9.13 -11.51
CA ALA A 34 -10.98 -8.07 -10.79
C ALA A 34 -10.08 -8.64 -9.70
N LEU A 35 -10.56 -9.57 -8.89
CA LEU A 35 -9.75 -10.23 -7.86
C LEU A 35 -8.60 -11.05 -8.45
N SER A 36 -8.81 -11.71 -9.61
CA SER A 36 -7.75 -12.53 -10.22
C SER A 36 -6.50 -11.74 -10.55
N THR A 37 -6.61 -10.41 -10.77
CA THR A 37 -5.46 -9.53 -11.00
C THR A 37 -4.47 -9.51 -9.84
N TRP A 38 -4.94 -9.77 -8.59
CA TRP A 38 -4.07 -9.77 -7.42
C TRP A 38 -3.15 -11.00 -7.38
N PHE A 39 -3.58 -12.11 -8.00
CA PHE A 39 -2.88 -13.40 -7.89
C PHE A 39 -1.80 -13.61 -8.96
N ILE A 40 -1.66 -12.69 -9.92
CA ILE A 40 -0.71 -12.84 -11.03
C ILE A 40 0.73 -13.00 -10.49
N GLU A 41 1.11 -12.19 -9.52
CA GLU A 41 2.46 -12.19 -8.94
C GLU A 41 2.51 -12.72 -7.49
N ILE A 42 1.53 -13.47 -7.05
CA ILE A 42 1.45 -13.96 -5.66
C ILE A 42 2.61 -14.88 -5.27
N ARG A 43 3.29 -15.48 -6.25
CA ARG A 43 4.46 -16.34 -6.05
C ARG A 43 5.78 -15.65 -6.38
N ALA A 44 5.77 -14.37 -6.74
CA ALA A 44 7.00 -13.64 -6.98
C ALA A 44 7.89 -13.63 -5.72
N PRO A 45 9.21 -13.54 -5.84
CA PRO A 45 10.11 -13.36 -4.71
C PRO A 45 9.75 -12.13 -3.88
N LEU A 46 10.15 -12.10 -2.60
CA LEU A 46 9.99 -10.91 -1.78
C LEU A 46 10.92 -9.81 -2.27
N TRP A 47 10.38 -8.61 -2.47
CA TRP A 47 11.19 -7.45 -2.77
C TRP A 47 11.75 -6.81 -1.50
N LEU A 48 12.63 -5.82 -1.64
CA LEU A 48 13.41 -5.25 -0.55
C LEU A 48 12.54 -4.87 0.68
N ASP A 49 11.47 -4.07 0.48
CA ASP A 49 10.62 -3.63 1.60
C ASP A 49 9.89 -4.80 2.30
N GLU A 50 9.53 -5.88 1.58
CA GLU A 50 8.94 -7.07 2.18
C GLU A 50 9.97 -7.81 3.06
N THR A 51 11.24 -7.81 2.67
CA THR A 51 12.32 -8.39 3.52
C THR A 51 12.56 -7.56 4.77
N VAL A 52 12.33 -6.23 4.74
CA VAL A 52 12.30 -5.38 5.95
C VAL A 52 11.23 -5.87 6.93
N SER A 53 10.03 -6.23 6.45
CA SER A 53 8.99 -6.79 7.33
C SER A 53 9.43 -8.09 8.02
N MET A 54 10.16 -8.94 7.31
CA MET A 54 10.73 -10.16 7.89
C MET A 54 11.84 -9.86 8.90
N PHE A 55 12.66 -8.85 8.64
CA PHE A 55 13.66 -8.37 9.59
C PHE A 55 13.03 -7.86 10.89
N LEU A 56 11.95 -7.07 10.80
CA LEU A 56 11.27 -6.48 11.95
C LEU A 56 10.67 -7.52 12.89
N ILE A 57 10.23 -8.68 12.39
CA ILE A 57 9.70 -9.77 13.21
C ILE A 57 10.77 -10.75 13.71
N LYS A 58 12.04 -10.58 13.30
CA LYS A 58 13.17 -11.41 13.76
C LYS A 58 13.35 -11.22 15.28
N GLY A 59 13.52 -12.31 16.00
CA GLY A 59 13.59 -12.29 17.48
C GLY A 59 12.22 -12.29 18.17
N GLY A 60 11.11 -12.39 17.42
CA GLY A 60 9.77 -12.49 17.99
C GLY A 60 9.33 -11.24 18.73
N TRP A 61 8.52 -11.42 19.77
CA TRP A 61 7.98 -10.30 20.55
C TRP A 61 9.05 -9.34 21.09
N ALA A 62 10.13 -9.88 21.66
CA ALA A 62 11.23 -9.05 22.19
C ALA A 62 11.90 -8.24 21.09
N GLY A 63 12.13 -8.85 19.91
CA GLY A 63 12.69 -8.18 18.76
C GLY A 63 11.78 -7.06 18.22
N ILE A 64 10.47 -7.31 18.15
CA ILE A 64 9.50 -6.28 17.73
C ILE A 64 9.49 -5.11 18.71
N MET A 65 9.47 -5.38 20.01
CA MET A 65 9.44 -4.33 21.03
C MET A 65 10.74 -3.51 21.09
N SER A 66 11.88 -4.11 20.84
CA SER A 66 13.16 -3.38 20.77
C SER A 66 13.23 -2.43 19.56
N ARG A 67 12.41 -2.66 18.51
CA ARG A 67 12.36 -1.86 17.27
C ARG A 67 11.08 -1.02 17.18
N GLN A 68 10.34 -0.85 18.27
CA GLN A 68 9.04 -0.13 18.28
C GLN A 68 9.11 1.34 17.83
N VAL A 69 10.28 1.95 17.90
CA VAL A 69 10.50 3.33 17.44
C VAL A 69 10.77 3.45 15.94
N TRP A 70 10.98 2.34 15.25
CA TRP A 70 11.14 2.35 13.80
C TRP A 70 9.86 2.83 13.08
N PRO A 71 9.97 3.38 11.87
CA PRO A 71 8.82 3.92 11.12
C PRO A 71 7.71 2.91 10.87
N ASP A 72 8.08 1.62 10.84
CA ASP A 72 7.14 0.54 10.56
C ASP A 72 6.25 0.20 11.75
N ALA A 73 4.99 -0.06 11.44
CA ALA A 73 3.90 -0.25 12.39
C ALA A 73 4.10 -1.48 13.31
N PRO A 74 4.32 -1.30 14.62
CA PRO A 74 4.48 -2.45 15.54
C PRO A 74 3.24 -3.35 15.55
N ALA A 75 2.04 -2.79 15.42
CA ALA A 75 0.81 -3.57 15.32
C ALA A 75 0.84 -4.55 14.14
N TYR A 76 1.29 -4.09 12.96
CA TYR A 76 1.47 -4.96 11.80
C TYR A 76 2.53 -6.04 12.05
N SER A 77 3.67 -5.67 12.60
CA SER A 77 4.74 -6.63 12.91
C SER A 77 4.28 -7.73 13.85
N CYS A 78 3.48 -7.41 14.88
CA CYS A 78 2.88 -8.40 15.77
C CYS A 78 1.93 -9.36 15.02
N LEU A 79 1.06 -8.81 14.15
CA LEU A 79 0.12 -9.60 13.36
C LEU A 79 0.86 -10.52 12.37
N LEU A 80 1.88 -10.00 11.69
CA LEU A 80 2.70 -10.78 10.77
C LEU A 80 3.48 -11.87 11.52
N TRP A 81 4.04 -11.57 12.69
CA TRP A 81 4.73 -12.55 13.50
C TRP A 81 3.79 -13.68 13.94
N LEU A 82 2.59 -13.37 14.46
CA LEU A 82 1.57 -14.37 14.80
C LEU A 82 1.19 -15.21 13.57
N TRP A 83 0.99 -14.57 12.42
CA TRP A 83 0.70 -15.25 11.17
C TRP A 83 1.79 -16.27 10.81
N THR A 84 3.06 -15.87 10.89
CA THR A 84 4.18 -16.78 10.58
C THR A 84 4.29 -17.97 11.52
N LYS A 85 3.82 -17.85 12.75
CA LYS A 85 3.75 -18.96 13.71
C LYS A 85 2.71 -20.02 13.35
N VAL A 86 1.64 -19.61 12.68
CA VAL A 86 0.53 -20.50 12.32
C VAL A 86 0.68 -21.02 10.89
N MET A 87 1.02 -20.14 9.94
CA MET A 87 1.00 -20.42 8.51
C MET A 87 2.40 -20.64 7.90
N GLY A 88 3.46 -20.38 8.69
CA GLY A 88 4.84 -20.46 8.22
C GLY A 88 5.30 -19.20 7.47
N THR A 89 6.51 -19.28 6.92
CA THR A 89 7.23 -18.15 6.31
C THR A 89 7.38 -18.24 4.80
N GLY A 90 6.71 -19.18 4.12
CA GLY A 90 6.78 -19.29 2.66
C GLY A 90 6.23 -18.03 1.96
N GLU A 91 6.83 -17.61 0.85
CA GLU A 91 6.48 -16.38 0.10
C GLU A 91 4.97 -16.28 -0.18
N PHE A 92 4.36 -17.38 -0.63
CA PHE A 92 2.91 -17.45 -0.85
C PHE A 92 2.09 -17.20 0.42
N MET A 93 2.45 -17.86 1.54
CA MET A 93 1.71 -17.70 2.81
C MET A 93 1.88 -16.32 3.41
N LEU A 94 3.06 -15.71 3.26
CA LEU A 94 3.27 -14.32 3.67
C LEU A 94 2.36 -13.37 2.90
N ARG A 95 2.19 -13.55 1.60
CA ARG A 95 1.31 -12.70 0.78
C ARG A 95 -0.18 -12.90 1.11
N ILE A 96 -0.58 -14.12 1.45
CA ILE A 96 -1.96 -14.39 1.90
C ILE A 96 -2.29 -13.60 3.18
N SER A 97 -1.29 -13.29 4.03
CA SER A 97 -1.48 -12.41 5.20
C SER A 97 -1.99 -11.01 4.82
N SER A 98 -1.70 -10.54 3.60
CA SER A 98 -2.19 -9.25 3.08
C SER A 98 -3.49 -9.41 2.27
N VAL A 99 -3.66 -10.52 1.56
CA VAL A 99 -4.89 -10.79 0.77
C VAL A 99 -6.13 -10.81 1.66
N LEU A 100 -6.07 -11.48 2.82
CA LEU A 100 -7.23 -11.62 3.69
C LEU A 100 -7.74 -10.28 4.25
N PRO A 101 -6.91 -9.40 4.85
CA PRO A 101 -7.38 -8.09 5.28
C PRO A 101 -7.81 -7.21 4.11
N MET A 102 -7.21 -7.35 2.92
CA MET A 102 -7.64 -6.59 1.75
C MET A 102 -9.02 -7.05 1.25
N LEU A 103 -9.33 -8.35 1.25
CA LEU A 103 -10.68 -8.85 0.97
C LEU A 103 -11.71 -8.32 1.96
N ALA A 104 -11.36 -8.30 3.25
CA ALA A 104 -12.21 -7.69 4.28
C ALA A 104 -12.40 -6.18 4.03
N ALA A 105 -11.35 -5.47 3.59
CA ALA A 105 -11.42 -4.05 3.22
C ALA A 105 -12.40 -3.83 2.05
N VAL A 106 -12.34 -4.68 1.01
CA VAL A 106 -13.30 -4.64 -0.12
C VAL A 106 -14.74 -4.83 0.37
N TYR A 107 -14.97 -5.82 1.24
CA TYR A 107 -16.29 -6.06 1.80
C TYR A 107 -16.82 -4.86 2.60
N LEU A 108 -15.98 -4.24 3.44
CA LEU A 108 -16.37 -3.06 4.22
C LEU A 108 -16.66 -1.86 3.32
N LEU A 109 -15.88 -1.64 2.25
CA LEU A 109 -16.16 -0.62 1.26
C LEU A 109 -17.48 -0.87 0.54
N TYR A 110 -17.72 -2.12 0.11
CA TYR A 110 -19.01 -2.52 -0.47
C TYR A 110 -20.16 -2.23 0.48
N ARG A 111 -20.02 -2.57 1.76
CA ARG A 111 -21.06 -2.27 2.79
C ARG A 111 -21.27 -0.78 2.96
N ALA A 112 -20.21 0.04 3.01
CA ALA A 112 -20.32 1.50 3.06
C ALA A 112 -21.02 2.07 1.81
N ALA A 113 -20.65 1.57 0.64
CA ALA A 113 -21.26 1.97 -0.63
C ALA A 113 -22.75 1.55 -0.71
N ARG A 114 -23.13 0.40 -0.12
CA ARG A 114 -24.53 -0.04 -0.01
C ARG A 114 -25.41 0.89 0.82
N GLU A 115 -24.85 1.49 1.87
CA GLU A 115 -25.57 2.47 2.71
C GLU A 115 -25.72 3.83 1.99
N LEU A 116 -24.83 4.13 1.02
CA LEU A 116 -24.82 5.39 0.28
C LEU A 116 -25.59 5.31 -1.06
N PHE A 117 -25.60 4.14 -1.68
CA PHE A 117 -26.09 3.90 -3.04
C PHE A 117 -26.91 2.60 -3.11
N ASP A 118 -27.40 2.29 -4.31
CA ASP A 118 -28.02 0.99 -4.58
C ASP A 118 -26.97 -0.15 -4.69
N GLN A 119 -27.45 -1.40 -4.73
CA GLN A 119 -26.61 -2.58 -4.74
C GLN A 119 -25.71 -2.67 -5.98
N ASP A 120 -26.22 -2.31 -7.15
CA ASP A 120 -25.46 -2.40 -8.41
C ASP A 120 -24.28 -1.43 -8.37
N VAL A 121 -24.51 -0.22 -7.88
CA VAL A 121 -23.46 0.81 -7.70
C VAL A 121 -22.42 0.38 -6.67
N ALA A 122 -22.86 -0.21 -5.55
CA ALA A 122 -21.95 -0.68 -4.53
C ALA A 122 -21.00 -1.78 -5.03
N VAL A 123 -21.50 -2.72 -5.84
CA VAL A 123 -20.67 -3.75 -6.48
C VAL A 123 -19.66 -3.12 -7.44
N ILE A 124 -20.10 -2.17 -8.25
CA ILE A 124 -19.21 -1.48 -9.21
C ILE A 124 -18.11 -0.70 -8.46
N ALA A 125 -18.44 0.00 -7.37
CA ALA A 125 -17.44 0.69 -6.55
C ALA A 125 -16.41 -0.30 -5.96
N ALA A 126 -16.85 -1.47 -5.50
CA ALA A 126 -15.95 -2.52 -5.02
C ALA A 126 -15.04 -3.07 -6.14
N ILE A 127 -15.57 -3.26 -7.35
CA ILE A 127 -14.77 -3.69 -8.52
C ILE A 127 -13.72 -2.61 -8.86
N VAL A 128 -14.09 -1.34 -8.90
CA VAL A 128 -13.16 -0.23 -9.16
C VAL A 128 -12.04 -0.21 -8.12
N PHE A 129 -12.39 -0.41 -6.83
CA PHE A 129 -11.40 -0.51 -5.77
C PHE A 129 -10.42 -1.66 -6.01
N CYS A 130 -10.93 -2.86 -6.33
CA CYS A 130 -10.09 -4.03 -6.62
C CYS A 130 -9.13 -3.82 -7.79
N LEU A 131 -9.58 -3.10 -8.83
CA LEU A 131 -8.81 -2.85 -10.06
C LEU A 131 -7.85 -1.66 -9.96
N HIS A 132 -7.90 -0.89 -8.88
CA HIS A 132 -6.99 0.23 -8.72
C HIS A 132 -5.53 -0.28 -8.61
N PRO A 133 -4.57 0.22 -9.43
CA PRO A 133 -3.21 -0.31 -9.47
C PRO A 133 -2.52 -0.36 -8.09
N ILE A 134 -2.78 0.65 -7.25
CA ILE A 134 -2.25 0.71 -5.89
C ILE A 134 -2.83 -0.43 -5.02
N ILE A 135 -4.10 -0.80 -5.21
CA ILE A 135 -4.73 -1.91 -4.48
C ILE A 135 -4.21 -3.25 -4.98
N ILE A 136 -4.07 -3.44 -6.30
CA ILE A 136 -3.49 -4.66 -6.89
C ILE A 136 -2.11 -4.91 -6.29
N PHE A 137 -1.29 -3.86 -6.17
CA PHE A 137 0.02 -3.95 -5.54
C PHE A 137 -0.10 -4.27 -4.04
N ALA A 138 -0.87 -3.48 -3.28
CA ALA A 138 -0.97 -3.59 -1.82
C ALA A 138 -1.67 -4.87 -1.34
N ALA A 139 -2.52 -5.49 -2.19
CA ALA A 139 -3.27 -6.69 -1.84
C ALA A 139 -2.37 -7.91 -1.58
N ILE A 140 -1.20 -7.97 -2.21
CA ILE A 140 -0.24 -9.06 -2.04
C ILE A 140 1.12 -8.59 -1.51
N ASP A 141 1.23 -7.36 -1.06
CA ASP A 141 2.45 -6.78 -0.50
C ASP A 141 2.56 -7.14 0.99
N VAL A 142 3.67 -7.75 1.41
CA VAL A 142 3.91 -8.14 2.82
C VAL A 142 4.32 -6.89 3.62
N ARG A 143 3.39 -5.91 3.63
CA ARG A 143 3.53 -4.59 4.27
C ARG A 143 2.20 -4.21 4.96
N PRO A 144 2.17 -3.20 5.82
CA PRO A 144 0.97 -2.83 6.58
C PRO A 144 -0.21 -2.31 5.75
N TYR A 145 -0.04 -2.09 4.44
CA TYR A 145 -1.00 -1.37 3.58
C TYR A 145 -2.38 -2.04 3.50
N ALA A 146 -2.44 -3.37 3.44
CA ALA A 146 -3.72 -4.10 3.40
C ALA A 146 -4.51 -3.94 4.72
N PHE A 147 -3.82 -3.98 5.85
CA PHE A 147 -4.43 -3.73 7.16
C PHE A 147 -4.86 -2.26 7.31
N ALA A 148 -4.06 -1.32 6.83
CA ALA A 148 -4.43 0.08 6.82
C ALA A 148 -5.68 0.33 5.96
N ALA A 149 -5.78 -0.29 4.77
CA ALA A 149 -6.97 -0.24 3.93
C ALA A 149 -8.21 -0.82 4.63
N LEU A 150 -8.06 -1.94 5.36
CA LEU A 150 -9.11 -2.53 6.17
C LEU A 150 -9.65 -1.54 7.20
N VAL A 151 -8.74 -0.93 7.97
CA VAL A 151 -9.12 0.01 9.04
C VAL A 151 -9.72 1.30 8.47
N ILE A 152 -9.19 1.82 7.35
CA ILE A 152 -9.77 2.98 6.65
C ILE A 152 -11.22 2.68 6.24
N ASN A 153 -11.47 1.54 5.59
CA ASN A 153 -12.80 1.18 5.11
C ASN A 153 -13.76 0.89 6.28
N ALA A 154 -13.26 0.33 7.39
CA ALA A 154 -14.02 0.18 8.63
C ALA A 154 -14.41 1.55 9.23
N THR A 155 -13.48 2.51 9.20
CA THR A 155 -13.73 3.89 9.68
C THR A 155 -14.78 4.59 8.82
N ILE A 156 -14.68 4.45 7.49
CA ILE A 156 -15.66 5.00 6.54
C ILE A 156 -17.05 4.40 6.79
N LEU A 157 -17.15 3.07 6.89
CA LEU A 157 -18.42 2.40 7.17
C LEU A 157 -19.01 2.87 8.51
N THR A 158 -18.18 2.94 9.56
CA THR A 158 -18.61 3.41 10.88
C THR A 158 -19.13 4.86 10.82
N LEU A 159 -18.46 5.73 10.05
CA LEU A 159 -18.90 7.10 9.83
C LEU A 159 -20.25 7.17 9.11
N VAL A 160 -20.45 6.35 8.07
CA VAL A 160 -21.71 6.25 7.32
C VAL A 160 -22.84 5.77 8.25
N LEU A 161 -22.59 4.74 9.07
CA LEU A 161 -23.57 4.24 10.04
C LEU A 161 -23.87 5.25 11.15
N LEU A 162 -22.88 6.00 11.62
CA LEU A 162 -23.04 7.07 12.62
C LEU A 162 -23.98 8.17 12.16
N ARG A 163 -24.07 8.42 10.87
CA ARG A 163 -24.96 9.46 10.33
C ARG A 163 -26.41 9.21 10.73
N HIS A 164 -26.87 7.97 10.64
CA HIS A 164 -28.24 7.57 10.92
C HIS A 164 -28.47 7.10 12.36
N ASN A 165 -27.37 6.89 13.12
CA ASN A 165 -27.43 6.35 14.46
C ASN A 165 -26.87 7.34 15.50
N HIS A 166 -27.56 7.46 16.64
CA HIS A 166 -27.09 8.26 17.77
C HIS A 166 -26.27 7.43 18.79
N SER A 167 -25.68 6.31 18.35
CA SER A 167 -24.94 5.37 19.20
C SER A 167 -23.60 5.95 19.67
N ASN A 168 -23.39 6.00 20.98
CA ASN A 168 -22.11 6.39 21.57
C ASN A 168 -21.03 5.35 21.30
N TRP A 169 -21.41 4.07 21.20
CA TRP A 169 -20.48 2.98 20.86
C TRP A 169 -19.90 3.15 19.43
N LEU A 170 -20.73 3.51 18.47
CA LEU A 170 -20.24 3.80 17.12
C LEU A 170 -19.30 5.02 17.10
N ALA A 171 -19.54 6.03 17.95
CA ALA A 171 -18.64 7.17 18.07
C ALA A 171 -17.28 6.75 18.69
N ALA A 172 -17.30 5.91 19.72
CA ALA A 172 -16.09 5.34 20.32
C ALA A 172 -15.33 4.48 19.30
N LEU A 173 -16.04 3.60 18.57
CA LEU A 173 -15.46 2.77 17.53
C LEU A 173 -14.83 3.62 16.40
N PHE A 174 -15.50 4.68 15.97
CA PHE A 174 -14.95 5.63 14.98
C PHE A 174 -13.65 6.25 15.48
N GLY A 175 -13.59 6.72 16.73
CA GLY A 175 -12.36 7.30 17.30
C GLY A 175 -11.23 6.29 17.38
N PHE A 176 -11.51 5.05 17.81
CA PHE A 176 -10.54 3.96 17.88
C PHE A 176 -10.00 3.59 16.49
N LEU A 177 -10.88 3.40 15.51
CA LEU A 177 -10.49 3.06 14.14
C LEU A 177 -9.69 4.19 13.48
N ALA A 178 -10.09 5.45 13.69
CA ALA A 178 -9.36 6.60 13.16
C ALA A 178 -7.93 6.68 13.71
N ALA A 179 -7.70 6.41 15.00
CA ALA A 179 -6.37 6.31 15.60
C ALA A 179 -5.59 5.11 15.02
N SER A 180 -6.26 3.96 14.84
CA SER A 180 -5.65 2.75 14.30
C SER A 180 -5.13 2.92 12.87
N ILE A 181 -5.71 3.82 12.05
CA ILE A 181 -5.16 4.16 10.72
C ILE A 181 -3.70 4.60 10.85
N VAL A 182 -3.41 5.46 11.81
CA VAL A 182 -2.07 6.01 12.05
C VAL A 182 -1.12 4.96 12.62
N GLU A 183 -1.64 4.01 13.42
CA GLU A 183 -0.87 2.89 13.93
C GLU A 183 -0.35 1.95 12.84
N PHE A 184 -1.13 1.72 11.78
CA PHE A 184 -0.68 0.92 10.63
C PHE A 184 0.20 1.70 9.66
N GLN A 185 -0.09 2.98 9.41
CA GLN A 185 0.71 3.82 8.52
C GLN A 185 0.55 5.31 8.88
N LEU A 186 1.62 5.90 9.43
CA LEU A 186 1.59 7.26 9.96
C LEU A 186 1.15 8.30 8.92
N LEU A 187 1.61 8.20 7.67
CA LEU A 187 1.26 9.14 6.60
C LEU A 187 -0.22 9.07 6.19
N PHE A 188 -0.92 8.00 6.57
CA PHE A 188 -2.36 7.89 6.34
C PHE A 188 -3.19 8.79 7.27
N ALA A 189 -2.56 9.44 8.25
CA ALA A 189 -3.18 10.54 8.99
C ALA A 189 -3.73 11.65 8.06
N ALA A 190 -3.23 11.75 6.83
CA ALA A 190 -3.75 12.67 5.82
C ALA A 190 -5.25 12.53 5.52
N ILE A 191 -5.89 11.39 5.84
CA ILE A 191 -7.34 11.22 5.69
C ILE A 191 -8.16 11.81 6.86
N LEU A 192 -7.54 11.99 8.03
CA LEU A 192 -8.25 12.39 9.25
C LEU A 192 -9.02 13.72 9.11
N PRO A 193 -8.49 14.77 8.43
CA PRO A 193 -9.26 15.99 8.21
C PRO A 193 -10.53 15.77 7.39
N ALA A 194 -10.48 14.90 6.35
CA ALA A 194 -11.66 14.55 5.56
C ALA A 194 -12.71 13.84 6.41
N LEU A 195 -12.29 12.86 7.23
CA LEU A 195 -13.17 12.15 8.15
C LEU A 195 -13.81 13.08 9.18
N ALA A 196 -13.03 14.01 9.76
CA ALA A 196 -13.51 14.98 10.73
C ALA A 196 -14.57 15.94 10.12
N VAL A 197 -14.28 16.49 8.94
CA VAL A 197 -15.23 17.36 8.21
C VAL A 197 -16.54 16.61 7.93
N CYS A 198 -16.47 15.39 7.44
CA CYS A 198 -17.65 14.58 7.15
C CYS A 198 -18.42 14.17 8.42
N PHE A 199 -17.70 13.89 9.52
CA PHE A 199 -18.32 13.63 10.82
C PHE A 199 -19.13 14.85 11.32
N ILE A 200 -18.53 16.03 11.31
CA ILE A 200 -19.18 17.27 11.71
C ILE A 200 -20.39 17.55 10.80
N ALA A 201 -20.21 17.44 9.49
CA ALA A 201 -21.27 17.66 8.51
C ALA A 201 -22.45 16.68 8.66
N SER A 202 -22.19 15.44 9.14
CA SER A 202 -23.25 14.43 9.33
C SER A 202 -24.25 14.79 10.43
N LYS A 203 -23.93 15.73 11.33
CA LYS A 203 -24.71 16.12 12.51
C LYS A 203 -25.11 17.60 12.50
N ILE A 204 -25.02 18.27 11.35
CA ILE A 204 -25.52 19.66 11.22
C ILE A 204 -27.01 19.65 11.55
N GLY A 205 -27.42 20.42 12.56
CA GLY A 205 -28.82 20.50 13.05
C GLY A 205 -29.04 19.81 14.41
N ASP A 206 -28.19 18.86 14.82
CA ASP A 206 -28.22 18.25 16.15
C ASP A 206 -26.92 18.50 16.93
N ARG A 207 -26.75 19.72 17.40
CA ARG A 207 -25.53 20.15 18.13
C ARG A 207 -25.26 19.34 19.39
N LYS A 208 -26.30 18.94 20.12
CA LYS A 208 -26.15 18.20 21.40
C LYS A 208 -25.53 16.81 21.13
N THR A 209 -26.06 16.09 20.16
CA THR A 209 -25.53 14.78 19.75
C THR A 209 -24.14 14.94 19.13
N LEU A 210 -23.90 15.97 18.31
CA LEU A 210 -22.59 16.26 17.72
C LEU A 210 -21.51 16.39 18.80
N TRP A 211 -21.68 17.29 19.76
CA TRP A 211 -20.65 17.53 20.77
C TRP A 211 -20.40 16.31 21.66
N ARG A 212 -21.47 15.60 22.04
CA ARG A 212 -21.34 14.35 22.81
C ARG A 212 -20.56 13.29 22.06
N GLN A 213 -20.94 12.99 20.81
CA GLN A 213 -20.29 11.95 20.01
C GLN A 213 -18.87 12.36 19.58
N LEU A 214 -18.64 13.63 19.26
CA LEU A 214 -17.31 14.15 18.96
C LEU A 214 -16.40 14.06 20.19
N GLY A 215 -16.90 14.42 21.38
CA GLY A 215 -16.13 14.27 22.62
C GLY A 215 -15.73 12.84 22.90
N ILE A 216 -16.66 11.88 22.75
CA ILE A 216 -16.35 10.45 22.90
C ILE A 216 -15.32 10.00 21.88
N ALA A 217 -15.51 10.34 20.60
CA ALA A 217 -14.60 9.95 19.54
C ALA A 217 -13.18 10.52 19.76
N LEU A 218 -13.07 11.80 20.18
CA LEU A 218 -11.80 12.45 20.46
C LEU A 218 -11.08 11.83 21.67
N VAL A 219 -11.80 11.53 22.76
CA VAL A 219 -11.20 10.88 23.94
C VAL A 219 -10.64 9.52 23.56
N VAL A 220 -11.45 8.68 22.88
CA VAL A 220 -11.00 7.35 22.46
C VAL A 220 -9.86 7.43 21.44
N PHE A 221 -9.95 8.36 20.46
CA PHE A 221 -8.87 8.61 19.51
C PHE A 221 -7.57 8.97 20.24
N THR A 222 -7.61 9.93 21.17
CA THR A 222 -6.42 10.38 21.90
C THR A 222 -5.79 9.23 22.69
N LEU A 223 -6.58 8.46 23.43
CA LEU A 223 -6.07 7.32 24.20
C LEU A 223 -5.47 6.23 23.29
N ALA A 224 -6.10 5.92 22.18
CA ALA A 224 -5.61 4.93 21.22
C ALA A 224 -4.39 5.42 20.41
N PHE A 225 -4.21 6.73 20.26
CA PHE A 225 -3.09 7.34 19.55
C PHE A 225 -1.82 7.48 20.41
N LEU A 226 -1.93 7.44 21.75
CA LEU A 226 -0.77 7.62 22.63
C LEU A 226 0.44 6.72 22.28
N PRO A 227 0.28 5.44 21.92
CA PRO A 227 1.40 4.58 21.54
C PRO A 227 2.16 5.03 20.29
N ALA A 228 1.52 5.81 19.40
CA ALA A 228 2.15 6.32 18.17
C ALA A 228 3.10 7.51 18.41
N ILE A 229 3.01 8.20 19.57
CA ILE A 229 3.76 9.43 19.85
C ILE A 229 5.29 9.23 19.74
N PRO A 230 5.90 8.21 20.39
CA PRO A 230 7.34 8.01 20.29
C PRO A 230 7.82 7.79 18.86
N ARG A 231 7.04 7.04 18.07
CA ARG A 231 7.32 6.79 16.65
C ARG A 231 7.22 8.07 15.82
N LEU A 232 6.21 8.90 16.08
CA LEU A 232 6.08 10.20 15.42
C LEU A 232 7.29 11.10 15.71
N GLN A 233 7.73 11.17 16.96
CA GLN A 233 8.92 11.91 17.37
C GLN A 233 10.18 11.41 16.66
N TYR A 234 10.37 10.07 16.60
CA TYR A 234 11.49 9.48 15.88
C TYR A 234 11.47 9.85 14.39
N MET A 235 10.32 9.73 13.72
CA MET A 235 10.18 10.09 12.31
C MET A 235 10.44 11.58 12.05
N MET A 236 10.03 12.47 12.95
CA MET A 236 10.32 13.90 12.82
C MET A 236 11.83 14.19 12.88
N HIS A 237 12.58 13.46 13.71
CA HIS A 237 14.03 13.62 13.82
C HIS A 237 14.80 12.99 12.64
N THR A 238 14.26 11.91 12.04
CA THR A 238 14.92 11.16 10.96
C THR A 238 14.32 11.44 9.59
N SER A 239 13.41 12.40 9.47
CA SER A 239 12.67 12.67 8.21
C SER A 239 13.58 12.96 7.01
N GLY A 240 14.75 13.59 7.22
CA GLY A 240 15.71 13.88 6.16
C GLY A 240 16.40 12.66 5.56
N THR A 241 16.47 11.55 6.30
CA THR A 241 17.11 10.30 5.83
C THR A 241 16.16 9.39 5.05
N HIS A 242 14.85 9.64 5.14
CA HIS A 242 13.82 8.81 4.51
C HIS A 242 13.21 9.43 3.24
N VAL A 243 13.92 10.37 2.59
CA VAL A 243 13.47 11.02 1.34
C VAL A 243 14.06 10.27 0.15
N PHE A 244 13.25 9.42 -0.50
CA PHE A 244 13.69 8.57 -1.62
C PHE A 244 13.15 8.98 -2.98
N SER A 245 12.28 9.98 -3.06
CA SER A 245 11.63 10.34 -4.30
C SER A 245 11.86 11.81 -4.67
N GLU A 246 11.81 12.08 -5.96
CA GLU A 246 11.79 13.45 -6.48
C GLU A 246 10.47 14.15 -6.15
N ALA A 247 10.48 15.49 -6.25
CA ALA A 247 9.27 16.28 -6.12
C ALA A 247 8.20 15.83 -7.14
N PRO A 248 6.95 15.60 -6.72
CA PRO A 248 5.93 15.05 -7.59
C PRO A 248 5.49 16.03 -8.67
N ARG A 249 5.24 15.52 -9.87
CA ARG A 249 4.63 16.29 -10.95
C ARG A 249 3.10 16.28 -10.82
N LEU A 250 2.43 17.36 -11.24
CA LEU A 250 0.97 17.47 -11.21
C LEU A 250 0.27 16.29 -11.93
N LEU A 251 0.90 15.78 -13.00
CA LEU A 251 0.40 14.62 -13.73
C LEU A 251 0.27 13.37 -12.86
N GLN A 252 1.10 13.20 -11.85
CA GLN A 252 1.02 12.07 -10.92
C GLN A 252 -0.22 12.15 -10.01
N LEU A 253 -0.63 13.36 -9.62
CA LEU A 253 -1.88 13.59 -8.90
C LEU A 253 -3.07 13.18 -9.76
N VAL A 254 -3.13 13.69 -11.00
CA VAL A 254 -4.19 13.38 -11.97
C VAL A 254 -4.23 11.88 -12.26
N SER A 255 -3.08 11.23 -12.50
CA SER A 255 -3.02 9.80 -12.81
C SER A 255 -3.48 8.90 -11.66
N THR A 256 -3.40 9.36 -10.42
CA THR A 256 -3.92 8.63 -9.25
C THR A 256 -5.46 8.62 -9.24
N ILE A 257 -6.09 9.77 -9.51
CA ILE A 257 -7.55 9.91 -9.51
C ILE A 257 -8.16 9.14 -10.68
N THR A 258 -7.45 9.09 -11.79
CA THR A 258 -8.01 8.66 -13.08
C THR A 258 -7.85 7.17 -13.38
N VAL A 259 -7.18 6.40 -12.55
CA VAL A 259 -6.94 4.95 -12.76
C VAL A 259 -6.62 4.64 -14.23
N ARG A 260 -5.37 4.51 -14.59
CA ARG A 260 -4.81 4.36 -15.96
C ARG A 260 -5.80 3.83 -17.02
N GLY A 261 -6.09 4.62 -18.05
CA GLY A 261 -6.92 4.23 -19.21
C GLY A 261 -8.44 4.30 -19.00
N LEU A 262 -8.94 4.24 -17.76
CA LEU A 262 -10.36 4.43 -17.45
C LEU A 262 -10.84 5.87 -17.67
N VAL A 263 -9.91 6.83 -17.77
CA VAL A 263 -10.25 8.26 -17.94
C VAL A 263 -11.15 8.50 -19.15
N ILE A 264 -10.82 7.90 -20.30
CA ILE A 264 -11.59 8.10 -21.54
C ILE A 264 -12.99 7.51 -21.38
N ILE A 265 -13.08 6.30 -20.82
CA ILE A 265 -14.35 5.62 -20.54
C ILE A 265 -15.15 6.45 -19.54
N LEU A 266 -14.51 6.94 -18.47
CA LEU A 266 -15.14 7.80 -17.48
C LEU A 266 -15.67 9.09 -18.10
N VAL A 267 -14.86 9.81 -18.86
CA VAL A 267 -15.24 11.09 -19.50
C VAL A 267 -16.47 10.86 -20.41
N VAL A 268 -16.46 9.82 -21.24
CA VAL A 268 -17.60 9.49 -22.10
C VAL A 268 -18.85 9.19 -21.25
N PHE A 269 -18.74 8.37 -20.19
CA PHE A 269 -19.87 8.06 -19.32
C PHE A 269 -20.36 9.27 -18.53
N VAL A 270 -19.46 10.12 -18.02
CA VAL A 270 -19.82 11.37 -17.32
C VAL A 270 -20.55 12.33 -18.27
N LEU A 271 -20.06 12.51 -19.49
CA LEU A 271 -20.70 13.35 -20.50
C LEU A 271 -22.10 12.82 -20.88
N VAL A 272 -22.24 11.49 -21.05
CA VAL A 272 -23.53 10.86 -21.33
C VAL A 272 -24.48 10.98 -20.12
N ALA A 273 -23.97 10.83 -18.91
CA ALA A 273 -24.78 10.98 -17.68
C ALA A 273 -25.18 12.43 -17.45
N ALA A 274 -24.27 13.39 -17.64
CA ALA A 274 -24.53 14.83 -17.50
C ALA A 274 -25.52 15.34 -18.54
N ALA A 275 -25.45 14.84 -19.78
CA ALA A 275 -26.41 15.20 -20.85
C ALA A 275 -27.85 14.72 -20.55
N ARG A 276 -28.03 13.81 -19.62
CA ARG A 276 -29.35 13.19 -19.33
C ARG A 276 -29.96 13.55 -17.99
N ARG A 277 -29.31 14.36 -17.13
CA ARG A 277 -29.85 14.68 -15.80
C ARG A 277 -29.44 16.03 -15.22
N SER A 278 -30.43 16.71 -14.62
CA SER A 278 -30.23 17.69 -13.56
C SER A 278 -29.91 16.90 -12.25
N LEU A 279 -28.74 17.13 -11.68
CA LEU A 279 -28.34 16.64 -10.34
C LEU A 279 -29.36 17.16 -9.31
N ASP A 280 -30.10 16.26 -8.68
CA ASP A 280 -30.89 16.63 -7.52
C ASP A 280 -30.02 16.72 -6.26
N LEU A 281 -29.19 17.78 -6.22
CA LEU A 281 -28.37 18.14 -5.05
C LEU A 281 -29.16 18.88 -3.98
N ARG A 282 -30.51 18.96 -4.11
CA ARG A 282 -31.32 19.78 -3.21
C ARG A 282 -31.56 19.12 -1.85
N ASN A 283 -31.43 17.79 -1.76
CA ASN A 283 -31.58 17.13 -0.47
C ASN A 283 -30.25 17.04 0.29
N HIS A 284 -30.32 17.21 1.60
CA HIS A 284 -29.15 17.20 2.50
C HIS A 284 -28.39 15.85 2.49
N GLU A 285 -29.07 14.76 2.16
CA GLU A 285 -28.45 13.43 2.06
C GLU A 285 -27.51 13.30 0.86
N GLY A 286 -27.97 13.78 -0.31
CA GLY A 286 -27.13 13.81 -1.52
C GLY A 286 -25.90 14.69 -1.35
N GLN A 287 -26.05 15.87 -0.74
CA GLN A 287 -24.95 16.80 -0.49
C GLN A 287 -23.86 16.19 0.41
N TRP A 288 -24.28 15.51 1.50
CA TRP A 288 -23.32 14.86 2.39
C TRP A 288 -22.58 13.71 1.71
N THR A 289 -23.28 12.89 0.91
CA THR A 289 -22.67 11.79 0.16
C THR A 289 -21.61 12.32 -0.82
N VAL A 290 -21.93 13.40 -1.54
CA VAL A 290 -20.97 14.08 -2.43
C VAL A 290 -19.75 14.60 -1.64
N LEU A 291 -20.01 15.29 -0.51
CA LEU A 291 -18.95 15.79 0.37
C LEU A 291 -18.05 14.65 0.85
N LEU A 292 -18.63 13.54 1.30
CA LEU A 292 -17.89 12.37 1.76
C LEU A 292 -16.97 11.81 0.64
N CYS A 293 -17.54 11.50 -0.52
CA CYS A 293 -16.81 10.92 -1.64
C CYS A 293 -15.64 11.82 -2.07
N ILE A 294 -15.91 13.10 -2.29
CA ILE A 294 -14.91 14.07 -2.76
C ILE A 294 -13.85 14.34 -1.70
N SER A 295 -14.23 14.50 -0.43
CA SER A 295 -13.27 14.77 0.65
C SER A 295 -12.33 13.60 0.85
N LEU A 296 -12.84 12.36 0.87
CA LEU A 296 -12.02 11.15 1.02
C LEU A 296 -11.09 10.93 -0.16
N ALA A 297 -11.47 11.34 -1.37
CA ALA A 297 -10.63 11.22 -2.56
C ALA A 297 -9.55 12.32 -2.63
N LEU A 298 -9.92 13.58 -2.40
CA LEU A 298 -9.04 14.71 -2.70
C LEU A 298 -8.22 15.18 -1.52
N VAL A 299 -8.79 15.26 -0.30
CA VAL A 299 -8.10 15.86 0.85
C VAL A 299 -6.78 15.14 1.17
N PRO A 300 -6.73 13.79 1.30
CA PRO A 300 -5.47 13.10 1.58
C PRO A 300 -4.45 13.27 0.44
N LEU A 301 -4.88 13.26 -0.82
CA LEU A 301 -3.98 13.49 -1.96
C LEU A 301 -3.40 14.89 -1.96
N LEU A 302 -4.22 15.91 -1.69
CA LEU A 302 -3.78 17.30 -1.65
C LEU A 302 -2.83 17.56 -0.48
N ILE A 303 -3.06 16.93 0.67
CA ILE A 303 -2.14 17.02 1.82
C ILE A 303 -0.79 16.36 1.48
N LEU A 304 -0.79 15.12 0.98
CA LEU A 304 0.46 14.43 0.62
C LEU A 304 1.21 15.16 -0.51
N TYR A 305 0.49 15.66 -1.51
CA TYR A 305 1.06 16.44 -2.61
C TYR A 305 1.64 17.77 -2.12
N GLY A 306 0.86 18.50 -1.31
CA GLY A 306 1.28 19.78 -0.75
C GLY A 306 2.51 19.65 0.16
N LEU A 307 2.57 18.60 1.00
CA LEU A 307 3.75 18.29 1.80
C LEU A 307 4.97 18.02 0.91
N SER A 308 4.78 17.23 -0.16
CA SER A 308 5.88 16.87 -1.07
C SER A 308 6.39 18.01 -1.93
N VAL A 309 5.56 19.01 -2.25
CA VAL A 309 5.98 20.19 -3.02
C VAL A 309 6.46 21.32 -2.10
N GLY A 310 5.85 21.45 -0.92
CA GLY A 310 6.11 22.55 0.01
C GLY A 310 7.26 22.29 0.98
N THR A 311 7.77 21.06 1.06
CA THR A 311 8.86 20.67 1.97
C THR A 311 9.89 19.81 1.24
N SER A 312 11.02 19.54 1.90
CA SER A 312 12.00 18.55 1.42
C SER A 312 11.57 17.09 1.62
N ILE A 313 10.38 16.84 2.19
CA ILE A 313 9.87 15.51 2.49
C ILE A 313 8.96 15.04 1.36
N HIS A 314 9.48 14.28 0.40
CA HIS A 314 8.76 13.85 -0.79
C HIS A 314 7.98 12.55 -0.51
N VAL A 315 6.79 12.67 0.08
CA VAL A 315 5.93 11.53 0.49
C VAL A 315 4.82 11.19 -0.52
N PHE A 316 4.76 11.85 -1.67
CA PHE A 316 3.73 11.58 -2.70
C PHE A 316 4.06 10.35 -3.55
N VAL A 317 4.42 9.24 -2.92
CA VAL A 317 4.73 7.97 -3.60
C VAL A 317 3.48 7.08 -3.74
N PRO A 318 3.44 6.14 -4.70
CA PRO A 318 2.25 5.33 -4.98
C PRO A 318 1.64 4.66 -3.74
N ARG A 319 2.47 4.05 -2.92
CA ARG A 319 2.04 3.32 -1.72
C ARG A 319 1.31 4.18 -0.69
N TYR A 320 1.67 5.47 -0.53
CA TYR A 320 1.00 6.38 0.42
C TYR A 320 -0.29 6.97 -0.15
N ARG A 321 -0.43 7.03 -1.46
CA ARG A 321 -1.67 7.47 -2.14
C ARG A 321 -2.82 6.47 -1.96
N LEU A 322 -2.56 5.26 -1.47
CA LEU A 322 -3.57 4.25 -1.14
C LEU A 322 -4.66 4.81 -0.23
N VAL A 323 -4.32 5.70 0.67
CA VAL A 323 -5.23 6.35 1.62
C VAL A 323 -6.44 7.02 0.96
N ALA A 324 -6.32 7.46 -0.29
CA ALA A 324 -7.38 8.11 -1.06
C ALA A 324 -8.21 7.13 -1.92
N VAL A 325 -7.72 5.90 -2.14
CA VAL A 325 -8.37 4.97 -3.08
C VAL A 325 -9.80 4.60 -2.69
N PRO A 326 -10.15 4.40 -1.41
CA PRO A 326 -11.55 4.22 -1.01
C PRO A 326 -12.45 5.38 -1.45
N GLY A 327 -12.00 6.62 -1.24
CA GLY A 327 -12.72 7.82 -1.69
C GLY A 327 -12.86 7.88 -3.21
N ILE A 328 -11.81 7.53 -3.96
CA ILE A 328 -11.83 7.45 -5.43
C ILE A 328 -12.87 6.42 -5.89
N ALA A 329 -12.89 5.23 -5.30
CA ALA A 329 -13.86 4.19 -5.63
C ALA A 329 -15.31 4.63 -5.34
N LEU A 330 -15.54 5.33 -4.22
CA LEU A 330 -16.85 5.92 -3.90
C LEU A 330 -17.24 7.06 -4.86
N CYS A 331 -16.28 7.88 -5.33
CA CYS A 331 -16.54 8.88 -6.39
C CYS A 331 -16.99 8.21 -7.70
N TRP A 332 -16.39 7.08 -8.08
CA TRP A 332 -16.83 6.29 -9.22
C TRP A 332 -18.25 5.75 -9.00
N GLY A 333 -18.53 5.23 -7.79
CA GLY A 333 -19.88 4.85 -7.38
C GLY A 333 -20.88 6.00 -7.53
N LEU A 334 -20.52 7.20 -7.07
CA LEU A 334 -21.34 8.40 -7.21
C LEU A 334 -21.64 8.71 -8.68
N VAL A 335 -20.64 8.68 -9.57
CA VAL A 335 -20.85 8.89 -11.02
C VAL A 335 -21.78 7.83 -11.61
N VAL A 336 -21.57 6.55 -11.26
CA VAL A 336 -22.43 5.44 -11.73
C VAL A 336 -23.84 5.56 -11.18
N SER A 337 -24.05 6.09 -9.98
CA SER A 337 -25.37 6.31 -9.40
C SER A 337 -26.23 7.27 -10.23
N TRP A 338 -25.60 8.18 -10.97
CA TRP A 338 -26.26 9.08 -11.90
C TRP A 338 -26.74 8.40 -13.20
N MET A 339 -26.25 7.20 -13.48
CA MET A 339 -26.70 6.43 -14.64
C MET A 339 -28.03 5.75 -14.34
N ASN A 340 -29.15 6.29 -14.85
CA ASN A 340 -30.50 5.72 -14.65
C ASN A 340 -30.69 4.39 -15.41
N SER A 341 -29.94 4.16 -16.47
CA SER A 341 -30.04 2.98 -17.31
C SER A 341 -29.21 1.83 -16.74
N ARG A 342 -29.89 0.75 -16.36
CA ARG A 342 -29.23 -0.51 -15.96
C ARG A 342 -28.29 -1.04 -17.04
N THR A 343 -28.65 -0.90 -18.31
CA THR A 343 -27.82 -1.29 -19.44
C THR A 343 -26.49 -0.50 -19.46
N LEU A 344 -26.52 0.81 -19.19
CA LEU A 344 -25.29 1.60 -19.10
C LEU A 344 -24.39 1.16 -17.95
N ARG A 345 -24.96 0.81 -16.80
CA ARG A 345 -24.19 0.27 -15.66
C ARG A 345 -23.53 -1.07 -16.01
N LEU A 346 -24.24 -1.96 -16.71
CA LEU A 346 -23.68 -3.23 -17.18
C LEU A 346 -22.58 -3.04 -18.23
N LEU A 347 -22.77 -2.12 -19.17
CA LEU A 347 -21.71 -1.76 -20.15
C LEU A 347 -20.48 -1.19 -19.46
N PHE A 348 -20.68 -0.35 -18.42
CA PHE A 348 -19.58 0.14 -17.62
C PHE A 348 -18.86 -1.00 -16.89
N CYS A 349 -19.59 -1.95 -16.30
CA CYS A 349 -19.01 -3.12 -15.68
C CYS A 349 -18.23 -3.99 -16.68
N ALA A 350 -18.76 -4.20 -17.88
CA ALA A 350 -18.06 -4.90 -18.96
C ALA A 350 -16.75 -4.18 -19.36
N ALA A 351 -16.78 -2.84 -19.42
CA ALA A 351 -15.57 -2.06 -19.67
C ALA A 351 -14.52 -2.23 -18.55
N LEU A 352 -14.94 -2.33 -17.28
CA LEU A 352 -14.03 -2.65 -16.18
C LEU A 352 -13.40 -4.04 -16.34
N VAL A 353 -14.15 -5.03 -16.81
CA VAL A 353 -13.60 -6.38 -17.11
C VAL A 353 -12.54 -6.32 -18.20
N VAL A 354 -12.78 -5.55 -19.26
CA VAL A 354 -11.77 -5.33 -20.32
C VAL A 354 -10.51 -4.69 -19.76
N VAL A 355 -10.67 -3.68 -18.89
CA VAL A 355 -9.53 -3.04 -18.21
C VAL A 355 -8.79 -4.05 -17.33
N ALA A 356 -9.51 -4.89 -16.57
CA ALA A 356 -8.91 -5.95 -15.77
C ALA A 356 -8.10 -6.92 -16.63
N ALA A 357 -8.66 -7.35 -17.76
CA ALA A 357 -7.96 -8.20 -18.70
C ALA A 357 -6.70 -7.52 -19.25
N CYS A 358 -6.79 -6.25 -19.67
CA CYS A 358 -5.62 -5.47 -20.10
C CYS A 358 -4.57 -5.35 -19.00
N VAL A 359 -4.97 -5.13 -17.75
CA VAL A 359 -4.06 -5.12 -16.60
C VAL A 359 -3.39 -6.47 -16.44
N CYS A 360 -4.12 -7.59 -16.55
CA CYS A 360 -3.54 -8.94 -16.49
C CYS A 360 -2.46 -9.15 -17.56
N PHE A 361 -2.71 -8.71 -18.81
CA PHE A 361 -1.75 -8.84 -19.91
C PHE A 361 -0.55 -7.90 -19.78
N THR A 362 -0.71 -6.72 -19.19
CA THR A 362 0.36 -5.75 -19.01
C THR A 362 1.09 -5.89 -17.67
N ALA A 363 0.45 -6.48 -16.66
CA ALA A 363 1.01 -6.67 -15.33
C ALA A 363 2.10 -7.76 -15.27
N ALA A 364 2.21 -8.60 -16.30
CA ALA A 364 3.40 -9.43 -16.49
C ALA A 364 4.70 -8.60 -16.55
N SER A 365 4.58 -7.28 -16.71
CA SER A 365 5.64 -6.29 -16.62
C SER A 365 5.61 -5.45 -15.32
N PHE A 366 4.75 -5.75 -14.35
CA PHE A 366 4.71 -5.07 -13.06
C PHE A 366 5.78 -5.64 -12.12
N HIS A 367 6.89 -5.19 -12.21
CA HIS A 367 7.99 -4.64 -11.39
C HIS A 367 8.23 -5.23 -9.99
N ARG A 368 7.54 -6.29 -9.51
CA ARG A 368 7.99 -6.99 -8.29
C ARG A 368 9.30 -7.73 -8.51
N HIS A 369 9.57 -8.13 -9.76
CA HIS A 369 10.84 -8.74 -10.15
C HIS A 369 12.02 -7.76 -10.12
N MET A 370 11.79 -6.46 -10.28
CA MET A 370 12.87 -5.45 -10.35
C MET A 370 13.60 -5.20 -9.04
N TYR A 371 13.15 -5.78 -7.91
CA TYR A 371 13.74 -5.52 -6.60
C TYR A 371 13.95 -6.80 -5.79
N SER A 372 14.05 -7.95 -6.47
CA SER A 372 14.23 -9.23 -5.82
C SER A 372 15.70 -9.53 -5.59
N TRP A 373 16.03 -9.86 -4.36
CA TRP A 373 17.36 -10.31 -3.97
C TRP A 373 17.55 -11.83 -4.09
N LYS A 374 16.48 -12.60 -4.32
CA LYS A 374 16.48 -14.07 -4.27
C LYS A 374 17.50 -14.69 -5.21
N ASP A 375 17.43 -14.36 -6.50
CA ASP A 375 18.26 -14.97 -7.52
C ASP A 375 19.70 -14.48 -7.42
N ALA A 376 19.91 -13.19 -7.09
CA ALA A 376 21.22 -12.63 -6.87
C ALA A 376 21.94 -13.30 -5.69
N LEU A 377 21.24 -13.47 -4.56
CA LEU A 377 21.81 -14.14 -3.38
C LEU A 377 22.05 -15.63 -3.61
N ALA A 378 21.13 -16.33 -4.28
CA ALA A 378 21.34 -17.75 -4.64
C ALA A 378 22.52 -17.92 -5.58
N PHE A 379 22.69 -17.01 -6.54
CA PHE A 379 23.84 -17.02 -7.43
C PHE A 379 25.15 -16.71 -6.70
N ALA A 380 25.16 -15.70 -5.81
CA ALA A 380 26.33 -15.36 -5.00
C ALA A 380 26.70 -16.52 -4.06
N GLU A 381 25.75 -17.17 -3.40
CA GLU A 381 25.97 -18.34 -2.55
C GLU A 381 26.64 -19.47 -3.32
N LYS A 382 26.11 -19.80 -4.51
CA LYS A 382 26.69 -20.87 -5.36
C LYS A 382 28.16 -20.60 -5.74
N ASN A 383 28.51 -19.35 -6.04
CA ASN A 383 29.84 -18.98 -6.48
C ASN A 383 30.81 -18.80 -5.30
N ALA A 384 30.35 -18.21 -4.19
CA ALA A 384 31.16 -17.93 -3.03
C ALA A 384 31.46 -19.18 -2.17
N SER A 385 30.54 -20.15 -2.13
CA SER A 385 30.67 -21.37 -1.33
C SER A 385 31.83 -22.30 -1.78
N VAL A 386 32.33 -22.12 -2.99
CA VAL A 386 33.42 -22.95 -3.53
C VAL A 386 34.71 -22.81 -2.69
N ASP A 387 35.00 -21.61 -2.25
CA ASP A 387 36.23 -21.26 -1.49
C ASP A 387 35.91 -20.44 -0.23
N ASN A 388 34.65 -20.40 0.16
CA ASN A 388 34.14 -19.60 1.28
C ASN A 388 34.49 -18.10 1.14
N ALA A 389 34.38 -17.57 -0.08
CA ALA A 389 34.69 -16.18 -0.39
C ALA A 389 33.67 -15.25 0.30
N PRO A 390 34.11 -14.14 0.92
CA PRO A 390 33.16 -13.17 1.50
C PRO A 390 32.35 -12.44 0.44
N VAL A 391 31.08 -12.12 0.77
CA VAL A 391 30.16 -11.38 -0.09
C VAL A 391 29.88 -10.02 0.54
N LEU A 392 30.21 -8.94 -0.17
CA LEU A 392 29.88 -7.60 0.21
C LEU A 392 28.50 -7.24 -0.35
N ILE A 393 27.61 -6.69 0.48
CA ILE A 393 26.24 -6.39 0.08
C ILE A 393 25.90 -4.93 0.41
N CYS A 394 25.48 -4.19 -0.61
CA CYS A 394 24.79 -2.91 -0.46
C CYS A 394 23.29 -3.12 -0.69
N SER A 395 22.49 -3.09 0.39
CA SER A 395 21.04 -3.35 0.34
C SER A 395 20.21 -2.15 -0.14
N ASP A 396 20.82 -1.00 -0.35
CA ASP A 396 20.17 0.28 -0.71
C ASP A 396 19.19 0.82 0.33
N ILE A 397 19.28 0.34 1.56
CA ILE A 397 18.51 0.90 2.67
C ILE A 397 19.21 2.16 3.18
N PRO A 398 18.48 3.25 3.50
CA PRO A 398 19.08 4.52 3.91
C PRO A 398 20.00 4.42 5.12
N GLU A 399 19.70 3.51 6.03
CA GLU A 399 20.51 3.26 7.20
C GLU A 399 21.94 2.81 6.81
N ALA A 400 22.10 2.28 5.57
CA ALA A 400 23.41 1.94 5.03
C ALA A 400 24.31 3.17 4.72
N ASP A 401 23.76 4.38 4.70
CA ASP A 401 24.53 5.61 4.50
C ASP A 401 25.50 5.90 5.65
N HIS A 402 25.19 5.41 6.85
CA HIS A 402 25.98 5.62 8.06
C HIS A 402 26.86 4.42 8.45
N MET A 403 26.96 3.43 7.54
CA MET A 403 27.69 2.22 7.86
C MET A 403 29.19 2.43 7.82
N ARG A 404 29.82 1.96 8.89
CA ARG A 404 31.22 1.54 8.86
C ARG A 404 31.27 0.12 8.30
N MET A 405 32.21 -0.17 7.41
CA MET A 405 32.47 -1.55 6.98
C MET A 405 33.06 -2.31 8.18
N PRO A 406 32.30 -3.10 8.94
CA PRO A 406 32.86 -3.85 10.03
C PRO A 406 33.58 -5.06 9.44
N VAL A 407 34.80 -5.22 9.81
CA VAL A 407 35.55 -6.46 9.62
C VAL A 407 35.22 -7.38 10.80
N GLY A 408 34.26 -8.29 10.57
CA GLY A 408 33.87 -9.31 11.54
C GLY A 408 32.69 -8.94 12.45
N ALA A 409 31.87 -9.93 12.74
CA ALA A 409 30.80 -10.10 13.73
C ALA A 409 29.80 -8.94 13.97
N ALA A 410 28.52 -9.29 14.10
CA ALA A 410 27.37 -8.45 14.43
C ALA A 410 26.60 -7.81 13.26
N ILE A 411 26.80 -8.22 12.02
CA ILE A 411 26.00 -7.76 10.86
C ILE A 411 24.54 -8.15 10.99
N GLU A 412 24.25 -9.26 11.67
CA GLU A 412 22.90 -9.77 11.86
C GLU A 412 22.00 -8.87 12.72
N GLU A 413 22.57 -8.00 13.55
CA GLU A 413 21.83 -7.14 14.49
C GLU A 413 21.52 -5.76 13.92
N THR A 414 22.19 -5.35 12.84
CA THR A 414 22.22 -3.94 12.40
C THR A 414 21.02 -3.52 11.53
N GLY A 415 20.17 -4.45 11.10
CA GLY A 415 19.02 -4.10 10.23
C GLY A 415 19.38 -3.64 8.82
N ILE A 416 20.64 -3.69 8.46
CA ILE A 416 21.18 -3.11 7.24
C ILE A 416 21.10 -4.07 6.07
N LEU A 417 20.94 -5.37 6.36
CA LEU A 417 20.83 -6.42 5.36
C LEU A 417 19.49 -7.17 5.49
N PRO A 418 18.32 -6.49 5.37
CA PRO A 418 17.01 -7.14 5.42
C PRO A 418 16.87 -8.31 4.45
N PRO A 419 17.43 -8.28 3.22
CA PRO A 419 17.39 -9.44 2.34
C PRO A 419 17.90 -10.72 3.01
N LEU A 420 18.95 -10.64 3.83
CA LEU A 420 19.52 -11.78 4.56
C LEU A 420 18.66 -12.25 5.75
N SER A 421 17.70 -11.48 6.18
CA SER A 421 16.75 -11.93 7.19
C SER A 421 15.80 -13.01 6.67
N TYR A 422 15.64 -13.08 5.35
CA TYR A 422 14.79 -14.03 4.67
C TYR A 422 15.57 -14.99 3.75
N TYR A 423 16.37 -14.47 2.81
CA TYR A 423 17.23 -15.24 1.92
C TYR A 423 18.61 -15.38 2.56
N LYS A 424 18.93 -16.55 3.10
CA LYS A 424 20.15 -16.77 3.85
C LYS A 424 21.36 -17.00 2.93
N LEU A 425 22.50 -16.47 3.35
CA LEU A 425 23.81 -16.87 2.87
C LEU A 425 24.53 -17.65 3.96
N THR A 426 25.27 -18.68 3.60
CA THR A 426 26.11 -19.49 4.52
C THR A 426 27.56 -19.01 4.53
N VAL A 427 27.96 -18.24 3.54
CA VAL A 427 29.29 -17.64 3.41
C VAL A 427 29.43 -16.36 4.24
N PRO A 428 30.65 -15.92 4.57
CA PRO A 428 30.89 -14.67 5.25
C PRO A 428 30.30 -13.49 4.49
N VAL A 429 29.58 -12.60 5.18
CA VAL A 429 28.96 -11.40 4.61
C VAL A 429 29.56 -10.16 5.24
N ALA A 430 29.81 -9.13 4.44
CA ALA A 430 30.17 -7.81 4.91
C ALA A 430 29.27 -6.75 4.26
N PRO A 431 28.87 -5.70 4.99
CA PRO A 431 28.08 -4.63 4.42
C PRO A 431 28.93 -3.72 3.53
N LEU A 432 28.34 -3.28 2.41
CA LEU A 432 28.89 -2.25 1.55
C LEU A 432 28.05 -0.97 1.74
N PRO A 433 28.66 0.19 2.00
CA PRO A 433 27.91 1.43 2.21
C PRO A 433 27.19 1.88 0.94
N ARG A 434 26.05 2.53 1.11
CA ARG A 434 25.27 3.10 0.01
C ARG A 434 25.93 4.34 -0.57
N THR A 435 26.38 5.25 0.29
CA THR A 435 27.03 6.51 -0.09
C THR A 435 28.52 6.50 0.22
N LEU A 436 29.28 7.14 -0.66
CA LEU A 436 30.74 7.30 -0.51
C LEU A 436 31.03 8.63 0.16
N ASN A 437 31.63 8.56 1.36
CA ASN A 437 32.21 9.67 2.06
C ASN A 437 33.65 9.33 2.48
N GLU A 438 34.39 10.27 3.06
CA GLU A 438 35.80 10.03 3.45
C GLU A 438 35.96 8.84 4.40
N GLU A 439 35.02 8.63 5.33
CA GLU A 439 35.07 7.54 6.30
C GLU A 439 34.83 6.18 5.61
N THR A 440 33.80 6.07 4.74
CA THR A 440 33.47 4.85 4.02
C THR A 440 34.54 4.48 2.99
N ILE A 441 35.13 5.48 2.32
CA ILE A 441 36.27 5.29 1.41
C ILE A 441 37.48 4.78 2.16
N ARG A 442 37.82 5.32 3.32
CA ARG A 442 38.92 4.84 4.15
C ARG A 442 38.68 3.41 4.62
N ALA A 443 37.49 3.10 5.14
CA ALA A 443 37.15 1.75 5.58
C ALA A 443 37.19 0.73 4.44
N GLY A 444 36.68 1.09 3.25
CA GLY A 444 36.75 0.26 2.07
C GLY A 444 38.19 0.01 1.58
N SER A 445 39.05 1.03 1.65
CA SER A 445 40.45 0.90 1.31
C SER A 445 41.19 -0.06 2.28
N MET A 446 40.88 0.04 3.58
CA MET A 446 41.43 -0.91 4.58
C MET A 446 40.93 -2.35 4.34
N PHE A 447 39.65 -2.52 3.99
CA PHE A 447 39.12 -3.83 3.63
C PHE A 447 39.85 -4.41 2.42
N LEU A 448 40.05 -3.63 1.35
CA LEU A 448 40.77 -4.07 0.16
C LEU A 448 42.23 -4.50 0.46
N GLN A 449 42.91 -3.78 1.36
CA GLN A 449 44.25 -4.18 1.82
C GLN A 449 44.21 -5.52 2.54
N GLN A 450 43.22 -5.78 3.38
CA GLN A 450 43.05 -7.04 4.10
C GLN A 450 42.68 -8.21 3.19
N GLN A 451 42.04 -7.93 2.07
CA GLN A 451 41.60 -8.93 1.09
C GLN A 451 42.53 -9.01 -0.15
N ALA A 452 43.69 -8.37 -0.12
CA ALA A 452 44.56 -8.25 -1.30
C ALA A 452 44.89 -9.58 -2.00
N GLU A 453 44.98 -10.68 -1.22
CA GLU A 453 45.30 -12.02 -1.70
C GLU A 453 44.08 -12.96 -1.72
N ARG A 454 42.86 -12.45 -1.49
CA ARG A 454 41.67 -13.27 -1.38
C ARG A 454 40.62 -12.86 -2.40
N ARG A 455 39.96 -13.85 -2.95
CA ARG A 455 38.77 -13.68 -3.79
C ARG A 455 37.60 -13.23 -2.93
N PHE A 456 36.80 -12.32 -3.44
CA PHE A 456 35.51 -11.91 -2.83
C PHE A 456 34.48 -11.51 -3.90
N LEU A 457 33.24 -11.49 -3.51
CA LEU A 457 32.13 -10.98 -4.34
C LEU A 457 31.58 -9.68 -3.74
N ALA A 458 31.06 -8.82 -4.61
CA ALA A 458 30.29 -7.65 -4.16
C ALA A 458 29.01 -7.53 -4.97
N MET A 459 27.93 -7.13 -4.30
CA MET A 459 26.63 -6.95 -4.93
C MET A 459 25.92 -5.71 -4.42
N ALA A 460 25.27 -4.99 -5.33
CA ALA A 460 24.48 -3.82 -4.99
C ALA A 460 23.30 -3.67 -5.93
N PHE A 461 22.26 -3.00 -5.43
CA PHE A 461 21.10 -2.62 -6.22
C PHE A 461 21.44 -1.43 -7.14
N VAL A 462 20.65 -1.25 -8.22
CA VAL A 462 20.91 -0.27 -9.30
C VAL A 462 21.20 1.15 -8.80
N GLU A 463 20.52 1.59 -7.76
CA GLU A 463 20.69 2.94 -7.19
C GLU A 463 22.01 3.12 -6.46
N SER A 464 22.68 2.02 -6.09
CA SER A 464 23.97 1.99 -5.39
C SER A 464 25.12 1.48 -6.28
N TYR A 465 24.96 1.42 -7.60
CA TYR A 465 26.03 0.98 -8.51
C TYR A 465 27.28 1.85 -8.42
N GLY A 466 27.15 3.14 -8.09
CA GLY A 466 28.30 4.02 -7.89
C GLY A 466 29.28 3.52 -6.83
N THR A 467 28.80 2.84 -5.79
CA THR A 467 29.64 2.22 -4.77
C THR A 467 30.38 0.98 -5.33
N LEU A 468 29.71 0.15 -6.14
CA LEU A 468 30.37 -0.97 -6.83
C LEU A 468 31.45 -0.48 -7.82
N ASP A 469 31.14 0.58 -8.59
CA ASP A 469 32.07 1.13 -9.55
C ASP A 469 33.31 1.72 -8.85
N TRP A 470 33.10 2.40 -7.72
CA TRP A 470 34.20 2.86 -6.87
C TRP A 470 35.04 1.69 -6.36
N LEU A 471 34.39 0.64 -5.81
CA LEU A 471 35.08 -0.54 -5.30
C LEU A 471 35.88 -1.22 -6.39
N ALA A 472 35.32 -1.40 -7.58
CA ALA A 472 35.98 -1.99 -8.73
C ALA A 472 37.22 -1.19 -9.15
N LYS A 473 37.13 0.14 -9.17
CA LYS A 473 38.23 1.04 -9.48
C LYS A 473 39.32 0.97 -8.40
N ALA A 474 38.94 1.00 -7.14
CA ALA A 474 39.90 0.95 -6.01
C ALA A 474 40.60 -0.38 -5.91
N ALA A 475 39.96 -1.50 -6.22
CA ALA A 475 40.51 -2.86 -6.24
C ALA A 475 41.39 -3.14 -7.46
N GLY A 476 41.33 -2.32 -8.51
CA GLY A 476 41.98 -2.59 -9.80
C GLY A 476 43.51 -2.77 -9.76
N ALA A 477 44.19 -2.30 -8.70
CA ALA A 477 45.62 -2.52 -8.49
C ALA A 477 45.94 -3.95 -8.00
N SER A 478 45.06 -4.57 -7.21
CA SER A 478 45.24 -5.87 -6.55
C SER A 478 44.39 -6.99 -7.15
N HIS A 479 43.25 -6.65 -7.79
CA HIS A 479 42.30 -7.63 -8.29
C HIS A 479 41.94 -7.40 -9.75
N THR A 480 41.59 -8.49 -10.42
CA THR A 480 40.83 -8.47 -11.68
C THR A 480 39.38 -8.53 -11.33
N VAL A 481 38.55 -7.64 -11.95
CA VAL A 481 37.13 -7.53 -11.66
C VAL A 481 36.34 -8.09 -12.82
N HIS A 482 35.41 -9.01 -12.51
CA HIS A 482 34.52 -9.63 -13.47
C HIS A 482 33.06 -9.31 -13.10
N GLU A 483 32.24 -8.83 -14.05
CA GLU A 483 30.83 -8.76 -13.89
C GLU A 483 30.22 -10.14 -14.11
N LEU A 484 29.62 -10.72 -13.10
CA LEU A 484 29.02 -12.05 -13.16
C LEU A 484 27.57 -12.03 -13.65
N GLY A 485 26.88 -10.89 -13.49
CA GLY A 485 25.51 -10.69 -13.98
C GLY A 485 24.72 -9.65 -13.21
N VAL A 486 23.52 -9.38 -13.74
CA VAL A 486 22.51 -8.52 -13.11
C VAL A 486 21.22 -9.32 -12.93
N PHE A 487 20.74 -9.41 -11.71
CA PHE A 487 19.56 -10.18 -11.30
C PHE A 487 18.51 -9.19 -10.73
N ASP A 488 17.42 -8.97 -11.44
CA ASP A 488 16.34 -8.06 -11.00
C ASP A 488 16.83 -6.69 -10.48
N GLY A 489 17.86 -6.13 -11.15
CA GLY A 489 18.46 -4.85 -10.75
C GLY A 489 19.59 -4.98 -9.70
N VAL A 490 19.90 -6.16 -9.20
CA VAL A 490 21.05 -6.41 -8.33
C VAL A 490 22.23 -6.87 -9.18
N LYS A 491 23.29 -6.04 -9.26
CA LYS A 491 24.53 -6.37 -9.96
C LYS A 491 25.47 -7.16 -9.03
N VAL A 492 26.08 -8.20 -9.58
CA VAL A 492 27.07 -9.04 -8.88
C VAL A 492 28.42 -8.93 -9.58
N LEU A 493 29.43 -8.50 -8.83
CA LEU A 493 30.83 -8.44 -9.26
C LEU A 493 31.69 -9.47 -8.51
N GLU A 494 32.67 -10.03 -9.19
CA GLU A 494 33.69 -10.90 -8.63
C GLU A 494 35.05 -10.20 -8.68
N PHE A 495 35.81 -10.34 -7.62
CA PHE A 495 37.15 -9.80 -7.44
C PHE A 495 38.09 -10.94 -7.23
N VAL A 496 38.97 -11.17 -8.20
CA VAL A 496 39.98 -12.25 -8.20
C VAL A 496 41.35 -11.63 -8.04
N PRO A 497 42.18 -12.06 -7.06
CA PRO A 497 43.56 -11.59 -6.92
C PRO A 497 44.36 -11.73 -8.22
N ARG A 498 45.24 -10.78 -8.49
CA ARG A 498 46.11 -10.80 -9.67
C ARG A 498 47.30 -11.69 -9.48
#